data_0d9dcbacc232c1c6bdfbf04ebf4db0d1
#
_entry.id   0d9dcbacc232c1c6bdfbf04ebf4db0d1
#
_cell.length_a   1.000
_cell.length_b   1.000
_cell.length_c   1.000
_cell.angle_alpha   90.00
_cell.angle_beta   90.00
_cell.angle_gamma   90.00
#
_symmetry.space_group_name_H-M   'P 1'
#
loop_
_entity.id
_entity.type
_entity.pdbx_description
1 polymer ?
#
loop_
_entity_poly.entity_id
_entity_poly.type
_entity_poly.pdbx_seq_one_letter_code
_entity_poly.pdbx_strand_id
1 'polypeptide(L)'
;MSIEQLKSKLSEGAKDIKLNLSTILTEEGAPDLMKNQIGGIALASAYATRNPGIIDTILSEVSSYLTKPEINAAKSAATIMAMNNIYYRFIHLVSDKSFSTMPAKLRMNVIGNPGIDKLNFELNCLAVSVINGCGMCIDAHTQELTKAGASKLAIQSSVRIAAVLNATAIGIEIGGQ
;
A
#
# COMPACT_ATOMS: atom_id res chain seq x y z
N MET A 1 -11.77 2.30 16.14
CA MET A 1 -12.92 2.48 15.22
C MET A 1 -13.00 1.24 14.36
N SER A 2 -14.21 0.72 14.05
CA SER A 2 -14.37 -0.42 13.13
C SER A 2 -14.47 0.04 11.66
N ILE A 3 -14.33 -0.90 10.70
CA ILE A 3 -14.55 -0.62 9.27
C ILE A 3 -15.96 -0.05 9.03
N GLU A 4 -16.99 -0.57 9.72
CA GLU A 4 -18.35 -0.05 9.59
C GLU A 4 -18.48 1.39 10.09
N GLN A 5 -17.81 1.73 11.21
CA GLN A 5 -17.77 3.12 11.68
C GLN A 5 -16.97 4.03 10.73
N LEU A 6 -15.95 3.50 10.06
CA LEU A 6 -15.22 4.23 9.04
C LEU A 6 -16.11 4.54 7.83
N LYS A 7 -16.88 3.54 7.36
CA LYS A 7 -17.84 3.68 6.27
C LYS A 7 -18.95 4.70 6.58
N SER A 8 -19.40 4.78 7.83
CA SER A 8 -20.44 5.73 8.21
C SER A 8 -20.00 7.20 8.12
N LYS A 9 -18.70 7.48 8.12
CA LYS A 9 -18.14 8.83 7.94
C LYS A 9 -18.06 9.27 6.47
N LEU A 10 -18.22 8.36 5.53
CA LEU A 10 -18.21 8.71 4.12
C LEU A 10 -19.57 9.32 3.72
N SER A 11 -19.53 10.42 2.99
CA SER A 11 -20.71 11.11 2.48
C SER A 11 -21.43 10.29 1.39
N GLU A 12 -22.64 10.74 0.98
CA GLU A 12 -23.36 10.14 -0.16
C GLU A 12 -22.57 10.22 -1.47
N GLY A 13 -21.76 11.26 -1.67
CA GLY A 13 -20.86 11.36 -2.83
C GLY A 13 -19.79 10.28 -2.89
N ALA A 14 -19.53 9.57 -1.79
CA ALA A 14 -18.58 8.46 -1.71
C ALA A 14 -19.26 7.07 -1.65
N LYS A 15 -20.51 6.95 -2.16
CA LYS A 15 -21.28 5.70 -2.12
C LYS A 15 -20.52 4.51 -2.73
N ASP A 16 -19.90 4.70 -3.88
CA ASP A 16 -19.14 3.64 -4.55
C ASP A 16 -17.92 3.22 -3.71
N ILE A 17 -17.29 4.17 -3.00
CA ILE A 17 -16.17 3.86 -2.11
C ILE A 17 -16.64 3.05 -0.89
N LYS A 18 -17.84 3.35 -0.33
CA LYS A 18 -18.44 2.53 0.73
C LYS A 18 -18.61 1.07 0.29
N LEU A 19 -19.13 0.86 -0.93
CA LEU A 19 -19.37 -0.47 -1.49
C LEU A 19 -18.04 -1.20 -1.71
N ASN A 20 -17.07 -0.56 -2.33
CA ASN A 20 -15.74 -1.13 -2.56
C ASN A 20 -15.04 -1.49 -1.24
N LEU A 21 -15.10 -0.62 -0.22
CA LEU A 21 -14.48 -0.87 1.07
C LEU A 21 -15.10 -2.08 1.78
N SER A 22 -16.37 -2.38 1.54
CA SER A 22 -17.06 -3.52 2.14
C SER A 22 -16.52 -4.87 1.71
N THR A 23 -15.91 -4.96 0.53
CA THR A 23 -15.49 -6.23 -0.07
C THR A 23 -13.97 -6.33 -0.25
N ILE A 24 -13.27 -5.20 -0.50
CA ILE A 24 -11.86 -5.24 -0.93
C ILE A 24 -10.90 -5.83 0.11
N LEU A 25 -11.27 -5.86 1.38
CA LEU A 25 -10.47 -6.42 2.47
C LEU A 25 -10.80 -7.88 2.77
N THR A 26 -11.51 -8.55 1.87
CA THR A 26 -11.82 -9.99 1.96
C THR A 26 -11.10 -10.78 0.87
N GLU A 27 -10.91 -12.09 1.07
CA GLU A 27 -10.30 -12.97 0.07
C GLU A 27 -11.14 -13.06 -1.22
N GLU A 28 -12.46 -12.91 -1.13
CA GLU A 28 -13.34 -12.83 -2.30
C GLU A 28 -13.12 -11.52 -3.08
N GLY A 29 -13.00 -10.40 -2.38
CA GLY A 29 -12.79 -9.09 -2.99
C GLY A 29 -11.35 -8.83 -3.45
N ALA A 30 -10.38 -9.56 -2.90
CA ALA A 30 -8.96 -9.50 -3.26
C ALA A 30 -8.41 -10.90 -3.62
N PRO A 31 -8.91 -11.50 -4.73
CA PRO A 31 -8.56 -12.86 -5.10
C PRO A 31 -7.05 -13.04 -5.31
N ASP A 32 -6.61 -14.30 -5.09
CA ASP A 32 -5.22 -14.76 -5.12
C ASP A 32 -4.31 -14.14 -4.05
N LEU A 33 -4.90 -13.45 -3.05
CA LEU A 33 -4.20 -12.99 -1.85
C LEU A 33 -4.70 -13.74 -0.62
N MET A 34 -3.77 -14.16 0.23
CA MET A 34 -4.08 -14.71 1.55
C MET A 34 -4.47 -13.60 2.53
N LYS A 35 -5.21 -13.94 3.58
CA LYS A 35 -5.70 -12.98 4.59
C LYS A 35 -4.58 -12.11 5.18
N ASN A 36 -3.42 -12.68 5.50
CA ASN A 36 -2.28 -11.93 6.02
C ASN A 36 -1.66 -10.99 4.98
N GLN A 37 -1.66 -11.36 3.69
CA GLN A 37 -1.22 -10.49 2.60
C GLN A 37 -2.18 -9.30 2.46
N ILE A 38 -3.49 -9.55 2.42
CA ILE A 38 -4.51 -8.48 2.41
C ILE A 38 -4.31 -7.53 3.58
N GLY A 39 -4.11 -8.06 4.79
CA GLY A 39 -3.86 -7.25 5.99
C GLY A 39 -2.60 -6.41 5.92
N GLY A 40 -1.49 -7.00 5.46
CA GLY A 40 -0.21 -6.29 5.29
C GLY A 40 -0.31 -5.16 4.27
N ILE A 41 -0.91 -5.43 3.11
CA ILE A 41 -1.16 -4.45 2.04
C ILE A 41 -2.07 -3.33 2.54
N ALA A 42 -3.17 -3.69 3.23
CA ALA A 42 -4.10 -2.71 3.77
C ALA A 42 -3.41 -1.79 4.79
N LEU A 43 -2.60 -2.35 5.67
CA LEU A 43 -1.89 -1.59 6.69
C LEU A 43 -0.81 -0.67 6.08
N ALA A 44 -0.03 -1.16 5.11
CA ALA A 44 0.94 -0.34 4.38
C ALA A 44 0.27 0.80 3.62
N SER A 45 -0.86 0.51 2.96
CA SER A 45 -1.69 1.52 2.29
C SER A 45 -2.26 2.54 3.27
N ALA A 46 -2.77 2.10 4.42
CA ALA A 46 -3.28 2.98 5.47
C ALA A 46 -2.20 3.98 5.94
N TYR A 47 -0.97 3.51 6.20
CA TYR A 47 0.15 4.39 6.54
C TYR A 47 0.46 5.39 5.42
N ALA A 48 0.40 4.96 4.15
CA ALA A 48 0.66 5.83 3.01
C ALA A 48 -0.39 6.95 2.86
N THR A 49 -1.63 6.74 3.29
CA THR A 49 -2.68 7.78 3.28
C THR A 49 -2.41 8.91 4.29
N ARG A 50 -1.63 8.66 5.34
CA ARG A 50 -1.35 9.57 6.46
C ARG A 50 -2.60 10.00 7.25
N ASN A 51 -3.74 9.36 7.04
CA ASN A 51 -4.97 9.64 7.78
C ASN A 51 -5.01 8.82 9.08
N PRO A 52 -4.97 9.46 10.27
CA PRO A 52 -4.93 8.75 11.55
C PRO A 52 -6.12 7.83 11.76
N GLY A 53 -7.32 8.24 11.34
CA GLY A 53 -8.53 7.44 11.52
C GLY A 53 -8.50 6.12 10.72
N ILE A 54 -7.93 6.16 9.50
CA ILE A 54 -7.73 4.93 8.69
C ILE A 54 -6.63 4.08 9.30
N ILE A 55 -5.51 4.68 9.68
CA ILE A 55 -4.38 3.95 10.29
C ILE A 55 -4.85 3.18 11.53
N ASP A 56 -5.52 3.86 12.46
CA ASP A 56 -6.00 3.25 13.71
C ASP A 56 -7.03 2.16 13.45
N THR A 57 -7.95 2.38 12.48
CA THR A 57 -8.98 1.41 12.14
C THR A 57 -8.36 0.14 11.54
N ILE A 58 -7.52 0.29 10.52
CA ILE A 58 -6.89 -0.86 9.85
C ILE A 58 -5.95 -1.58 10.82
N LEU A 59 -5.12 -0.86 11.58
CA LEU A 59 -4.24 -1.47 12.57
C LEU A 59 -5.03 -2.29 13.61
N SER A 60 -6.13 -1.76 14.11
CA SER A 60 -7.01 -2.47 15.06
C SER A 60 -7.57 -3.76 14.45
N GLU A 61 -8.03 -3.70 13.19
CA GLU A 61 -8.58 -4.85 12.47
C GLU A 61 -7.54 -5.96 12.27
N VAL A 62 -6.37 -5.59 11.74
CA VAL A 62 -5.35 -6.57 11.37
C VAL A 62 -4.54 -7.10 12.55
N SER A 63 -4.51 -6.42 13.69
CA SER A 63 -3.75 -6.82 14.88
C SER A 63 -4.21 -8.15 15.49
N SER A 64 -5.42 -8.60 15.13
CA SER A 64 -5.95 -9.89 15.58
C SER A 64 -5.33 -11.10 14.87
N TYR A 65 -4.71 -10.90 13.69
CA TYR A 65 -4.17 -11.99 12.87
C TYR A 65 -2.80 -11.71 12.23
N LEU A 66 -2.33 -10.48 12.15
CA LEU A 66 -0.96 -10.18 11.75
C LEU A 66 0.01 -10.32 12.93
N THR A 67 1.17 -10.88 12.65
CA THR A 67 2.28 -10.95 13.60
C THR A 67 2.97 -9.58 13.75
N LYS A 68 3.71 -9.38 14.85
CA LYS A 68 4.52 -8.16 15.04
C LYS A 68 5.51 -7.90 13.88
N PRO A 69 6.23 -8.91 13.35
CA PRO A 69 7.07 -8.72 12.15
C PRO A 69 6.28 -8.21 10.95
N GLU A 70 5.09 -8.74 10.65
CA GLU A 70 4.27 -8.29 9.52
C GLU A 70 3.78 -6.86 9.69
N ILE A 71 3.35 -6.47 10.90
CA ILE A 71 2.98 -5.08 11.21
C ILE A 71 4.19 -4.15 11.03
N ASN A 72 5.37 -4.54 11.50
CA ASN A 72 6.59 -3.75 11.34
C ASN A 72 7.02 -3.66 9.88
N ALA A 73 6.87 -4.73 9.11
CA ALA A 73 7.15 -4.72 7.67
C ALA A 73 6.23 -3.77 6.90
N ALA A 74 4.94 -3.70 7.24
CA ALA A 74 4.03 -2.72 6.65
C ALA A 74 4.46 -1.27 6.95
N LYS A 75 4.90 -0.97 8.17
CA LYS A 75 5.48 0.33 8.54
C LYS A 75 6.75 0.63 7.74
N SER A 76 7.64 -0.36 7.63
CA SER A 76 8.88 -0.24 6.89
C SER A 76 8.62 0.00 5.40
N ALA A 77 7.67 -0.72 4.79
CA ALA A 77 7.27 -0.51 3.40
C ALA A 77 6.76 0.92 3.19
N ALA A 78 5.87 1.41 4.05
CA ALA A 78 5.34 2.77 3.96
C ALA A 78 6.44 3.84 4.07
N THR A 79 7.37 3.69 5.02
CA THR A 79 8.44 4.69 5.25
C THR A 79 9.51 4.65 4.17
N ILE A 80 9.98 3.46 3.77
CA ILE A 80 11.03 3.34 2.76
C ILE A 80 10.51 3.77 1.37
N MET A 81 9.26 3.42 1.04
CA MET A 81 8.67 3.86 -0.22
C MET A 81 8.33 5.36 -0.22
N ALA A 82 8.00 5.96 0.92
CA ALA A 82 7.84 7.42 1.00
C ALA A 82 9.12 8.16 0.56
N MET A 83 10.30 7.65 0.89
CA MET A 83 11.59 8.18 0.42
C MET A 83 11.86 7.80 -1.04
N ASN A 84 11.80 6.51 -1.36
CA ASN A 84 12.18 5.99 -2.67
C ASN A 84 11.27 6.52 -3.78
N ASN A 85 9.96 6.59 -3.53
CA ASN A 85 9.02 7.03 -4.57
C ASN A 85 9.24 8.49 -4.96
N ILE A 86 9.71 9.35 -4.05
CA ILE A 86 10.09 10.73 -4.38
C ILE A 86 11.37 10.73 -5.22
N TYR A 87 12.43 10.06 -4.75
CA TYR A 87 13.72 10.06 -5.40
C TYR A 87 13.68 9.45 -6.81
N TYR A 88 13.11 8.24 -6.94
CA TYR A 88 13.06 7.55 -8.24
C TYR A 88 12.03 8.15 -9.20
N ARG A 89 10.97 8.79 -8.70
CA ARG A 89 10.08 9.59 -9.55
C ARG A 89 10.82 10.80 -10.13
N PHE A 90 11.64 11.48 -9.34
CA PHE A 90 12.51 12.54 -9.86
C PHE A 90 13.43 12.01 -10.96
N ILE A 91 14.17 10.92 -10.70
CA ILE A 91 15.08 10.30 -11.68
C ILE A 91 14.36 9.95 -12.98
N HIS A 92 13.15 9.44 -12.88
CA HIS A 92 12.33 9.06 -14.06
C HIS A 92 11.88 10.26 -14.88
N LEU A 93 11.45 11.32 -14.22
CA LEU A 93 10.80 12.47 -14.85
C LEU A 93 11.78 13.56 -15.29
N VAL A 94 12.95 13.67 -14.66
CA VAL A 94 13.92 14.70 -15.03
C VAL A 94 14.45 14.47 -16.46
N SER A 95 14.55 15.56 -17.23
CA SER A 95 15.02 15.49 -18.63
C SER A 95 16.52 15.13 -18.72
N ASP A 96 17.34 15.63 -17.79
CA ASP A 96 18.77 15.33 -17.72
C ASP A 96 19.02 13.91 -17.21
N LYS A 97 19.36 12.99 -18.10
CA LYS A 97 19.59 11.59 -17.80
C LYS A 97 20.91 11.33 -17.03
N SER A 98 21.78 12.32 -16.88
CA SER A 98 23.00 12.18 -16.06
C SER A 98 22.67 11.86 -14.59
N PHE A 99 21.51 12.31 -14.07
CA PHE A 99 21.07 11.99 -12.72
C PHE A 99 20.87 10.48 -12.49
N SER A 100 20.51 9.72 -13.52
CA SER A 100 20.29 8.26 -13.39
C SER A 100 21.62 7.49 -13.20
N THR A 101 22.76 8.10 -13.54
CA THR A 101 24.09 7.49 -13.37
C THR A 101 24.73 7.84 -12.04
N MET A 102 24.16 8.78 -11.29
CA MET A 102 24.67 9.19 -10.00
C MET A 102 24.23 8.21 -8.89
N PRO A 103 25.13 7.84 -7.96
CA PRO A 103 24.75 6.98 -6.85
C PRO A 103 23.74 7.70 -5.93
N ALA A 104 22.65 7.01 -5.61
CA ALA A 104 21.56 7.57 -4.79
C ALA A 104 22.01 7.99 -3.38
N LYS A 105 23.02 7.32 -2.79
CA LYS A 105 23.53 7.53 -1.42
C LYS A 105 22.43 7.48 -0.34
N LEU A 106 21.37 6.72 -0.59
CA LEU A 106 20.26 6.47 0.33
C LEU A 106 20.35 5.04 0.87
N ARG A 107 20.08 4.87 2.17
CA ARG A 107 20.08 3.54 2.78
C ARG A 107 18.74 2.87 2.56
N MET A 108 18.74 1.63 2.04
CA MET A 108 17.55 0.85 1.69
C MET A 108 17.65 -0.60 2.16
N ASN A 109 18.37 -0.85 3.24
CA ASN A 109 18.71 -2.20 3.71
C ASN A 109 17.48 -3.06 4.02
N VAL A 110 16.38 -2.44 4.46
CA VAL A 110 15.13 -3.14 4.77
C VAL A 110 14.50 -3.83 3.55
N ILE A 111 14.79 -3.37 2.34
CA ILE A 111 14.29 -4.01 1.11
C ILE A 111 14.94 -5.38 0.92
N GLY A 112 16.20 -5.51 1.28
CA GLY A 112 16.94 -6.79 1.19
C GLY A 112 16.64 -7.77 2.33
N ASN A 113 16.20 -7.26 3.50
CA ASN A 113 15.87 -8.07 4.66
C ASN A 113 14.70 -7.47 5.45
N PRO A 114 13.47 -7.67 4.97
CA PRO A 114 12.27 -7.06 5.56
C PRO A 114 11.78 -7.72 6.85
N GLY A 115 12.33 -8.85 7.26
CA GLY A 115 11.93 -9.61 8.45
C GLY A 115 10.66 -10.46 8.26
N ILE A 116 10.14 -10.51 7.05
CA ILE A 116 9.01 -11.35 6.60
C ILE A 116 9.31 -11.95 5.23
N ASP A 117 8.42 -12.80 4.73
CA ASP A 117 8.47 -13.27 3.35
C ASP A 117 8.61 -12.10 2.36
N LYS A 118 9.55 -12.23 1.41
CA LYS A 118 9.90 -11.15 0.50
C LYS A 118 8.75 -10.80 -0.44
N LEU A 119 7.99 -11.78 -0.92
CA LEU A 119 6.83 -11.55 -1.77
C LEU A 119 5.78 -10.68 -1.05
N ASN A 120 5.51 -10.97 0.23
CA ASN A 120 4.57 -10.19 1.04
C ASN A 120 5.05 -8.74 1.22
N PHE A 121 6.36 -8.54 1.41
CA PHE A 121 6.94 -7.20 1.51
C PHE A 121 6.86 -6.43 0.19
N GLU A 122 7.11 -7.09 -0.94
CA GLU A 122 7.00 -6.48 -2.28
C GLU A 122 5.56 -6.07 -2.60
N LEU A 123 4.54 -6.86 -2.19
CA LEU A 123 3.13 -6.47 -2.31
C LEU A 123 2.82 -5.18 -1.52
N ASN A 124 3.35 -5.07 -0.30
CA ASN A 124 3.20 -3.86 0.51
C ASN A 124 3.89 -2.65 -0.15
N CYS A 125 5.10 -2.83 -0.68
CA CYS A 125 5.86 -1.78 -1.38
C CYS A 125 5.16 -1.33 -2.66
N LEU A 126 4.60 -2.26 -3.44
CA LEU A 126 3.81 -1.96 -4.63
C LEU A 126 2.61 -1.07 -4.29
N ALA A 127 1.83 -1.44 -3.28
CA ALA A 127 0.65 -0.70 -2.85
C ALA A 127 1.00 0.76 -2.48
N VAL A 128 2.06 0.97 -1.71
CA VAL A 128 2.53 2.32 -1.35
C VAL A 128 3.04 3.08 -2.58
N SER A 129 3.76 2.41 -3.48
CA SER A 129 4.30 3.02 -4.70
C SER A 129 3.21 3.47 -5.66
N VAL A 130 2.09 2.75 -5.72
CA VAL A 130 0.89 3.13 -6.49
C VAL A 130 0.24 4.39 -5.90
N ILE A 131 0.03 4.44 -4.58
CA ILE A 131 -0.53 5.62 -3.90
C ILE A 131 0.34 6.85 -4.16
N ASN A 132 1.65 6.70 -4.10
CA ASN A 132 2.59 7.80 -4.31
C ASN A 132 2.85 8.12 -5.79
N GLY A 133 2.37 7.32 -6.74
CA GLY A 133 2.48 7.57 -8.18
C GLY A 133 3.91 7.50 -8.74
N CYS A 134 4.73 6.56 -8.27
CA CYS A 134 6.09 6.35 -8.78
C CYS A 134 6.13 5.25 -9.84
N GLY A 135 6.02 5.61 -11.13
CA GLY A 135 6.00 4.63 -12.24
C GLY A 135 7.21 3.68 -12.23
N MET A 136 8.44 4.19 -12.06
CA MET A 136 9.64 3.35 -11.97
C MET A 136 9.58 2.36 -10.81
N CYS A 137 9.06 2.78 -9.65
CA CYS A 137 8.92 1.90 -8.49
C CYS A 137 7.83 0.84 -8.71
N ILE A 138 6.71 1.23 -9.33
CA ILE A 138 5.62 0.31 -9.68
C ILE A 138 6.16 -0.79 -10.61
N ASP A 139 6.89 -0.43 -11.65
CA ASP A 139 7.49 -1.39 -12.59
C ASP A 139 8.46 -2.34 -11.87
N ALA A 140 9.35 -1.81 -11.02
CA ALA A 140 10.33 -2.60 -10.29
C ALA A 140 9.65 -3.63 -9.38
N HIS A 141 8.69 -3.21 -8.54
CA HIS A 141 7.97 -4.12 -7.64
C HIS A 141 7.12 -5.13 -8.41
N THR A 142 6.47 -4.73 -9.51
CA THR A 142 5.70 -5.64 -10.36
C THR A 142 6.59 -6.72 -10.99
N GLN A 143 7.80 -6.37 -11.43
CA GLN A 143 8.77 -7.33 -11.97
C GLN A 143 9.24 -8.31 -10.89
N GLU A 144 9.59 -7.83 -9.69
CA GLU A 144 10.02 -8.70 -8.58
C GLU A 144 8.89 -9.65 -8.15
N LEU A 145 7.65 -9.17 -8.05
CA LEU A 145 6.48 -9.99 -7.75
C LEU A 145 6.26 -11.08 -8.82
N THR A 146 6.36 -10.72 -10.10
CA THR A 146 6.21 -11.66 -11.21
C THR A 146 7.31 -12.74 -11.18
N LYS A 147 8.57 -12.35 -10.92
CA LYS A 147 9.69 -13.30 -10.75
C LYS A 147 9.48 -14.23 -9.56
N ALA A 148 8.90 -13.73 -8.48
CA ALA A 148 8.57 -14.51 -7.29
C ALA A 148 7.33 -15.41 -7.46
N GLY A 149 6.68 -15.40 -8.63
CA GLY A 149 5.53 -16.25 -8.95
C GLY A 149 4.17 -15.71 -8.51
N ALA A 150 4.06 -14.43 -8.15
CA ALA A 150 2.77 -13.80 -7.88
C ALA A 150 1.92 -13.77 -9.17
N SER A 151 0.65 -14.12 -9.05
CA SER A 151 -0.28 -14.03 -10.17
C SER A 151 -0.57 -12.56 -10.53
N LYS A 152 -0.93 -12.31 -11.78
CA LYS A 152 -1.40 -10.97 -12.19
C LYS A 152 -2.60 -10.51 -11.38
N LEU A 153 -3.43 -11.44 -10.94
CA LEU A 153 -4.62 -11.16 -10.14
C LEU A 153 -4.25 -10.74 -8.72
N ALA A 154 -3.28 -11.40 -8.07
CA ALA A 154 -2.74 -11.00 -6.78
C ALA A 154 -2.11 -9.58 -6.83
N ILE A 155 -1.32 -9.31 -7.87
CA ILE A 155 -0.73 -7.98 -8.10
C ILE A 155 -1.82 -6.93 -8.26
N GLN A 156 -2.84 -7.19 -9.10
CA GLN A 156 -3.97 -6.28 -9.29
C GLN A 156 -4.78 -6.09 -8.01
N SER A 157 -5.00 -7.14 -7.22
CA SER A 157 -5.70 -7.06 -5.94
C SER A 157 -4.97 -6.15 -4.94
N SER A 158 -3.63 -6.21 -4.88
CA SER A 158 -2.84 -5.28 -4.07
C SER A 158 -3.06 -3.81 -4.49
N VAL A 159 -3.06 -3.54 -5.79
CA VAL A 159 -3.32 -2.19 -6.34
C VAL A 159 -4.74 -1.71 -6.02
N ARG A 160 -5.74 -2.61 -6.11
CA ARG A 160 -7.14 -2.29 -5.79
C ARG A 160 -7.32 -1.94 -4.31
N ILE A 161 -6.68 -2.68 -3.40
CA ILE A 161 -6.69 -2.35 -1.95
C ILE A 161 -6.12 -0.95 -1.74
N ALA A 162 -4.97 -0.65 -2.32
CA ALA A 162 -4.34 0.66 -2.22
C ALA A 162 -5.25 1.79 -2.73
N ALA A 163 -5.88 1.61 -3.90
CA ALA A 163 -6.76 2.58 -4.51
C ALA A 163 -7.99 2.87 -3.64
N VAL A 164 -8.64 1.83 -3.12
CA VAL A 164 -9.85 1.98 -2.27
C VAL A 164 -9.50 2.66 -0.95
N LEU A 165 -8.41 2.29 -0.28
CA LEU A 165 -8.01 2.92 0.98
C LEU A 165 -7.58 4.37 0.80
N ASN A 166 -6.89 4.70 -0.28
CA ASN A 166 -6.56 6.09 -0.60
C ASN A 166 -7.82 6.92 -0.88
N ALA A 167 -8.77 6.39 -1.65
CA ALA A 167 -10.04 7.06 -1.90
C ALA A 167 -10.88 7.21 -0.63
N THR A 168 -10.85 6.22 0.27
CA THR A 168 -11.50 6.28 1.58
C THR A 168 -10.93 7.42 2.43
N ALA A 169 -9.59 7.60 2.44
CA ALA A 169 -8.96 8.70 3.16
C ALA A 169 -9.47 10.06 2.68
N ILE A 170 -9.48 10.26 1.37
CA ILE A 170 -9.99 11.50 0.77
C ILE A 170 -11.47 11.69 1.12
N GLY A 171 -12.29 10.64 1.01
CA GLY A 171 -13.71 10.70 1.30
C GLY A 171 -14.02 11.07 2.75
N ILE A 172 -13.17 10.68 3.71
CA ILE A 172 -13.29 11.05 5.12
C ILE A 172 -12.88 12.52 5.34
N GLU A 173 -11.78 12.95 4.74
CA GLU A 173 -11.30 14.33 4.86
C GLU A 173 -12.33 15.36 4.35
N ILE A 174 -12.98 15.07 3.22
CA ILE A 174 -13.98 15.97 2.64
C ILE A 174 -15.39 15.76 3.22
N GLY A 175 -15.69 14.60 3.79
CA GLY A 175 -17.02 14.28 4.34
C GLY A 175 -17.32 14.96 5.68
N GLY A 176 -16.33 15.52 6.34
CA GLY A 176 -16.47 16.26 7.60
C GLY A 176 -16.72 17.76 7.44
N GLN A 177 -16.94 18.23 6.21
CA GLN A 177 -17.19 19.66 5.90
C GLN A 177 -18.67 19.94 5.77
#